data_5d01d2fba6f14c741f7a63a5b68fdd31
#
_entry.id   5d01d2fba6f14c741f7a63a5b68fdd31
#
_cell.length_a   1.000
_cell.length_b   1.000
_cell.length_c   1.000
_cell.angle_alpha   90.00
_cell.angle_beta   90.00
_cell.angle_gamma   90.00
#
_symmetry.space_group_name_H-M   'P 1'
#
loop_
_entity.id
_entity.type
_entity.pdbx_description
1 polymer ?
#
loop_
_entity_poly.entity_id
_entity_poly.type
_entity_poly.pdbx_seq_one_letter_code
_entity_poly.pdbx_strand_id
1 'polypeptide(L)'
;MSPSVSVLPGGLRVCVESVPQYGRGLAAVALTVAAGGDDDPAGRHGTAHLVEHLMFPRSGGGSADPTGEGYAALVAGAGGVCNAETHRDHTVFHTTVPAESLPDALAWEARRLLGFAPTEDVIRTETDVIGEEIRGAGDAGRSWESALGALYPGSRDSFGTAAELAGITAGEVEAFFRAHYTARRMVLSVVGDVDPAGVMAVVRAVFAGVGVIRVAGEAGAAEGIRAAGEARAAEEARAAGEPRAAGEPRTAREIHTAPLPSGRPGVAVGHPLPDPVADRPAYLAQAVLAQVLGRSRLPALARSARDGHRLTSATVTCGYHGQWLASAAPDLTLAVLGRAPGTEVDATVGIWRSVLRAVAEGPLPEAEHRRAVNSLLVAWHRQADSLPTRAVALGRDALLLPGSAGPDALPAELRRTTPAEVAAAARALLEGPATVTELAPQARTVPIARAGTELAPQKGTVG
;
A
#
# COMPACT_ATOMS: atom_id res chain seq x y z
N MET A 1 -3.10 -17.05 20.80
CA MET A 1 -4.46 -17.63 20.57
C MET A 1 -4.87 -17.25 19.17
N SER A 2 -5.64 -18.10 18.47
CA SER A 2 -6.14 -17.71 17.14
C SER A 2 -7.13 -16.55 17.27
N PRO A 3 -7.14 -15.60 16.33
CA PRO A 3 -8.10 -14.49 16.35
C PRO A 3 -9.53 -15.00 16.26
N SER A 4 -10.44 -14.40 17.00
CA SER A 4 -11.88 -14.64 16.87
C SER A 4 -12.41 -13.78 15.72
N VAL A 5 -13.22 -14.36 14.83
CA VAL A 5 -13.83 -13.68 13.70
C VAL A 5 -15.33 -13.69 13.87
N SER A 6 -15.97 -12.54 13.74
CA SER A 6 -17.42 -12.34 13.80
C SER A 6 -17.88 -11.45 12.66
N VAL A 7 -19.14 -11.61 12.24
CA VAL A 7 -19.77 -10.75 11.24
C VAL A 7 -20.97 -10.06 11.88
N LEU A 8 -21.02 -8.73 11.82
CA LEU A 8 -22.17 -7.97 12.29
C LEU A 8 -23.35 -8.05 11.32
N PRO A 9 -24.60 -7.78 11.75
CA PRO A 9 -25.79 -7.84 10.89
C PRO A 9 -25.67 -7.04 9.58
N GLY A 10 -24.92 -5.91 9.59
CA GLY A 10 -24.64 -5.09 8.41
C GLY A 10 -23.60 -5.66 7.44
N GLY A 11 -22.92 -6.75 7.82
CA GLY A 11 -21.87 -7.39 7.02
C GLY A 11 -20.45 -6.99 7.40
N LEU A 12 -20.23 -6.07 8.34
CA LEU A 12 -18.89 -5.73 8.83
C LEU A 12 -18.26 -6.94 9.51
N ARG A 13 -17.10 -7.36 9.02
CA ARG A 13 -16.28 -8.40 9.64
C ARG A 13 -15.45 -7.79 10.77
N VAL A 14 -15.38 -8.50 11.89
CA VAL A 14 -14.63 -8.06 13.08
C VAL A 14 -13.68 -9.18 13.48
N CYS A 15 -12.38 -8.90 13.52
CA CYS A 15 -11.34 -9.80 13.96
C CYS A 15 -10.82 -9.30 15.31
N VAL A 16 -10.85 -10.12 16.35
CA VAL A 16 -10.32 -9.75 17.68
C VAL A 16 -9.28 -10.76 18.12
N GLU A 17 -8.11 -10.28 18.45
CA GLU A 17 -7.01 -11.08 18.98
C GLU A 17 -6.55 -10.54 20.33
N SER A 18 -6.71 -11.36 21.37
CA SER A 18 -6.21 -11.06 22.72
C SER A 18 -4.78 -11.53 22.87
N VAL A 19 -3.87 -10.62 23.14
CA VAL A 19 -2.43 -10.87 23.31
C VAL A 19 -1.88 -10.12 24.55
N PRO A 20 -2.39 -10.42 25.77
CA PRO A 20 -2.06 -9.66 26.98
C PRO A 20 -0.55 -9.66 27.28
N GLN A 21 0.15 -10.77 26.95
CA GLN A 21 1.58 -10.89 27.14
C GLN A 21 2.41 -9.94 26.27
N TYR A 22 1.87 -9.49 25.12
CA TYR A 22 2.50 -8.50 24.22
C TYR A 22 1.83 -7.15 24.30
N GLY A 23 0.52 -7.09 24.55
CA GLY A 23 -0.30 -5.88 24.64
C GLY A 23 0.14 -4.95 25.76
N ARG A 24 0.45 -5.50 26.94
CA ARG A 24 0.96 -4.73 28.10
C ARG A 24 0.12 -3.48 28.39
N GLY A 25 -1.19 -3.62 28.43
CA GLY A 25 -2.10 -2.50 28.65
C GLY A 25 -2.36 -1.61 27.42
N LEU A 26 -1.99 -2.07 26.20
CA LEU A 26 -2.27 -1.37 24.96
C LEU A 26 -3.23 -2.18 24.08
N ALA A 27 -3.95 -1.47 23.21
CA ALA A 27 -4.78 -2.04 22.18
C ALA A 27 -4.56 -1.29 20.86
N ALA A 28 -4.50 -2.03 19.75
CA ALA A 28 -4.49 -1.52 18.40
C ALA A 28 -5.79 -1.87 17.68
N VAL A 29 -6.33 -0.89 16.97
CA VAL A 29 -7.50 -1.02 16.08
C VAL A 29 -7.01 -0.79 14.66
N ALA A 30 -7.42 -1.61 13.70
CA ALA A 30 -7.23 -1.34 12.29
C ALA A 30 -8.58 -1.50 11.56
N LEU A 31 -8.95 -0.49 10.79
CA LEU A 31 -10.06 -0.55 9.84
C LEU A 31 -9.46 -0.69 8.44
N THR A 32 -9.66 -1.82 7.80
CA THR A 32 -9.21 -2.07 6.42
C THR A 32 -10.42 -2.00 5.50
N VAL A 33 -10.34 -1.20 4.45
CA VAL A 33 -11.41 -0.94 3.48
C VAL A 33 -10.96 -1.41 2.11
N ALA A 34 -11.76 -2.22 1.40
CA ALA A 34 -11.47 -2.67 0.04
C ALA A 34 -11.73 -1.55 -0.98
N ALA A 35 -10.99 -0.46 -0.84
CA ALA A 35 -10.99 0.69 -1.74
C ALA A 35 -9.59 1.30 -1.74
N GLY A 36 -9.04 1.53 -2.91
CA GLY A 36 -7.72 2.10 -3.12
C GLY A 36 -7.61 2.83 -4.45
N GLY A 37 -6.39 3.16 -4.88
CA GLY A 37 -6.15 3.93 -6.09
C GLY A 37 -6.73 3.31 -7.37
N ASP A 38 -6.85 1.98 -7.43
CA ASP A 38 -7.47 1.27 -8.55
C ASP A 38 -9.01 1.47 -8.62
N ASP A 39 -9.63 1.95 -7.53
CA ASP A 39 -11.07 2.27 -7.46
C ASP A 39 -11.37 3.72 -7.86
N ASP A 40 -10.34 4.55 -8.05
CA ASP A 40 -10.52 5.95 -8.40
C ASP A 40 -11.33 6.11 -9.69
N PRO A 41 -12.29 7.04 -9.75
CA PRO A 41 -13.03 7.32 -10.95
C PRO A 41 -12.11 7.79 -12.09
N ALA A 42 -12.52 7.56 -13.34
CA ALA A 42 -11.76 8.03 -14.50
C ALA A 42 -11.61 9.56 -14.47
N GLY A 43 -10.39 10.06 -14.61
CA GLY A 43 -10.07 11.49 -14.54
C GLY A 43 -10.12 12.09 -13.13
N ARG A 44 -10.11 11.22 -12.09
CA ARG A 44 -10.13 11.61 -10.67
C ARG A 44 -9.14 10.77 -9.85
N HIS A 45 -7.96 10.52 -10.42
CA HIS A 45 -6.92 9.75 -9.76
C HIS A 45 -6.41 10.47 -8.50
N GLY A 46 -6.39 9.77 -7.38
CA GLY A 46 -6.09 10.28 -6.04
C GLY A 46 -7.33 10.45 -5.15
N THR A 47 -8.53 10.07 -5.62
CA THR A 47 -9.76 10.17 -4.81
C THR A 47 -9.68 9.29 -3.56
N ALA A 48 -9.17 8.07 -3.65
CA ALA A 48 -9.00 7.17 -2.50
C ALA A 48 -8.05 7.77 -1.46
N HIS A 49 -6.93 8.33 -1.90
CA HIS A 49 -5.95 9.00 -1.04
C HIS A 49 -6.54 10.27 -0.41
N LEU A 50 -7.29 11.06 -1.17
CA LEU A 50 -7.98 12.23 -0.64
C LEU A 50 -9.02 11.82 0.43
N VAL A 51 -9.78 10.74 0.23
CA VAL A 51 -10.71 10.21 1.26
C VAL A 51 -9.94 9.80 2.51
N GLU A 52 -8.76 9.20 2.39
CA GLU A 52 -7.90 8.90 3.54
C GLU A 52 -7.59 10.15 4.36
N HIS A 53 -7.11 11.23 3.71
CA HIS A 53 -6.83 12.52 4.36
C HIS A 53 -8.08 13.12 5.03
N LEU A 54 -9.21 13.07 4.34
CA LEU A 54 -10.48 13.60 4.83
C LEU A 54 -11.06 12.80 6.02
N MET A 55 -10.60 11.57 6.24
CA MET A 55 -10.89 10.81 7.46
C MET A 55 -10.09 11.30 8.68
N PHE A 56 -9.06 12.16 8.48
CA PHE A 56 -8.26 12.80 9.53
C PHE A 56 -8.12 14.31 9.32
N PRO A 57 -9.21 15.08 9.15
CA PRO A 57 -9.10 16.50 8.84
C PRO A 57 -8.31 17.23 9.94
N ARG A 58 -7.35 18.04 9.51
CA ARG A 58 -6.45 18.79 10.41
C ARG A 58 -7.13 20.00 11.05
N SER A 59 -8.19 20.49 10.44
CA SER A 59 -8.99 21.62 10.95
C SER A 59 -10.47 21.23 10.94
N GLY A 60 -11.15 21.45 12.02
CA GLY A 60 -12.49 20.97 12.38
C GLY A 60 -13.66 21.29 11.46
N GLY A 61 -13.49 21.05 10.18
CA GLY A 61 -14.52 21.21 9.17
C GLY A 61 -14.79 19.89 8.44
N GLY A 62 -15.92 19.25 8.71
CA GLY A 62 -16.43 18.19 7.84
C GLY A 62 -16.57 16.80 8.42
N SER A 63 -16.24 16.57 9.67
CA SER A 63 -16.68 15.39 10.42
C SER A 63 -17.69 15.85 11.47
N ALA A 64 -18.72 15.04 11.72
CA ALA A 64 -19.69 15.29 12.78
C ALA A 64 -19.07 15.11 14.18
N ASP A 65 -17.90 15.75 14.41
CA ASP A 65 -17.29 15.84 15.71
C ASP A 65 -17.89 17.03 16.46
N PRO A 66 -18.75 16.81 17.47
CA PRO A 66 -19.36 17.88 18.23
C PRO A 66 -18.36 18.69 19.06
N THR A 67 -17.10 18.21 19.23
CA THR A 67 -16.05 18.90 19.99
C THR A 67 -15.19 19.80 19.10
N GLY A 68 -15.24 19.63 17.78
CA GLY A 68 -14.35 20.33 16.83
C GLY A 68 -12.88 19.89 16.90
N GLU A 69 -12.59 18.90 17.73
CA GLU A 69 -11.24 18.35 17.91
C GLU A 69 -11.01 17.20 16.94
N GLY A 70 -10.51 17.24 15.85
CA GLY A 70 -10.34 16.14 14.87
C GLY A 70 -9.89 14.81 15.51
N TYR A 71 -10.16 13.71 14.83
CA TYR A 71 -9.87 12.33 15.29
C TYR A 71 -8.45 12.16 15.86
N ALA A 72 -7.44 12.70 15.17
CA ALA A 72 -6.05 12.57 15.60
C ALA A 72 -5.79 13.27 16.95
N ALA A 73 -6.45 14.41 17.24
CA ALA A 73 -6.34 15.11 18.50
C ALA A 73 -6.99 14.32 19.64
N LEU A 74 -8.15 13.70 19.40
CA LEU A 74 -8.81 12.83 20.38
C LEU A 74 -7.93 11.64 20.74
N VAL A 75 -7.33 10.98 19.75
CA VAL A 75 -6.41 9.86 19.94
C VAL A 75 -5.17 10.31 20.71
N ALA A 76 -4.56 11.44 20.33
CA ALA A 76 -3.39 11.98 21.03
C ALA A 76 -3.73 12.39 22.49
N GLY A 77 -4.92 12.94 22.73
CA GLY A 77 -5.43 13.27 24.07
C GLY A 77 -5.57 12.04 24.97
N ALA A 78 -5.87 10.88 24.41
CA ALA A 78 -5.86 9.60 25.12
C ALA A 78 -4.44 8.98 25.27
N GLY A 79 -3.38 9.67 24.82
CA GLY A 79 -2.01 9.13 24.81
C GLY A 79 -1.74 8.12 23.71
N GLY A 80 -2.59 8.05 22.69
CA GLY A 80 -2.50 7.14 21.57
C GLY A 80 -1.80 7.75 20.35
N VAL A 81 -1.68 6.93 19.30
CA VAL A 81 -1.19 7.32 17.98
C VAL A 81 -2.08 6.71 16.91
N CYS A 82 -2.27 7.42 15.80
CA CYS A 82 -3.02 6.93 14.64
C CYS A 82 -2.27 7.25 13.34
N ASN A 83 -2.52 6.42 12.32
CA ASN A 83 -2.01 6.63 10.98
C ASN A 83 -2.94 5.94 9.97
N ALA A 84 -2.72 6.19 8.69
CA ALA A 84 -3.38 5.49 7.61
C ALA A 84 -2.43 5.27 6.42
N GLU A 85 -2.80 4.37 5.53
CA GLU A 85 -2.07 4.06 4.31
C GLU A 85 -3.09 3.74 3.21
N THR A 86 -3.01 4.43 2.08
CA THR A 86 -3.75 4.06 0.87
C THR A 86 -2.86 3.24 -0.05
N HIS A 87 -3.36 2.07 -0.42
CA HIS A 87 -2.76 1.15 -1.39
C HIS A 87 -3.57 1.19 -2.69
N ARG A 88 -3.19 0.35 -3.64
CA ARG A 88 -3.92 0.25 -4.91
C ARG A 88 -5.32 -0.32 -4.76
N ASP A 89 -5.47 -1.36 -3.94
CA ASP A 89 -6.70 -2.16 -3.78
C ASP A 89 -7.39 -1.99 -2.42
N HIS A 90 -6.78 -1.26 -1.50
CA HIS A 90 -7.36 -1.03 -0.17
C HIS A 90 -6.80 0.23 0.48
N THR A 91 -7.52 0.72 1.48
CA THR A 91 -7.06 1.74 2.43
C THR A 91 -7.13 1.16 3.84
N VAL A 92 -6.14 1.43 4.67
CA VAL A 92 -6.12 0.98 6.06
C VAL A 92 -5.91 2.15 7.00
N PHE A 93 -6.74 2.25 8.02
CA PHE A 93 -6.63 3.21 9.13
C PHE A 93 -6.27 2.42 10.37
N HIS A 94 -5.26 2.84 11.12
CA HIS A 94 -4.90 2.14 12.35
C HIS A 94 -4.61 3.11 13.50
N THR A 95 -4.99 2.68 14.69
CA THR A 95 -4.88 3.47 15.92
C THR A 95 -4.40 2.57 17.04
N THR A 96 -3.48 3.05 17.85
CA THR A 96 -3.03 2.39 19.08
C THR A 96 -3.28 3.30 20.25
N VAL A 97 -3.94 2.77 21.27
CA VAL A 97 -4.31 3.50 22.51
C VAL A 97 -4.04 2.62 23.73
N PRO A 98 -4.00 3.20 24.94
CA PRO A 98 -4.16 2.44 26.18
C PRO A 98 -5.42 1.57 26.11
N ALA A 99 -5.36 0.32 26.59
CA ALA A 99 -6.48 -0.62 26.49
C ALA A 99 -7.78 -0.10 27.14
N GLU A 100 -7.66 0.71 28.18
CA GLU A 100 -8.78 1.39 28.84
C GLU A 100 -9.47 2.41 27.94
N SER A 101 -8.78 3.01 26.98
CA SER A 101 -9.31 3.97 26.01
C SER A 101 -9.86 3.31 24.73
N LEU A 102 -9.78 1.98 24.62
CA LEU A 102 -10.26 1.27 23.44
C LEU A 102 -11.75 1.51 23.14
N PRO A 103 -12.67 1.54 24.13
CA PRO A 103 -14.09 1.84 23.85
C PRO A 103 -14.29 3.20 23.19
N ASP A 104 -13.54 4.23 23.63
CA ASP A 104 -13.60 5.56 23.03
C ASP A 104 -13.01 5.57 21.62
N ALA A 105 -11.86 4.92 21.40
CA ALA A 105 -11.26 4.80 20.08
C ALA A 105 -12.21 4.13 19.07
N LEU A 106 -12.92 3.07 19.48
CA LEU A 106 -13.93 2.41 18.65
C LEU A 106 -15.13 3.33 18.37
N ALA A 107 -15.57 4.12 19.36
CA ALA A 107 -16.64 5.08 19.18
C ALA A 107 -16.24 6.24 18.25
N TRP A 108 -15.00 6.72 18.32
CA TRP A 108 -14.47 7.75 17.41
C TRP A 108 -14.35 7.21 15.99
N GLU A 109 -13.89 5.96 15.82
CA GLU A 109 -13.82 5.29 14.52
C GLU A 109 -15.21 5.19 13.87
N ALA A 110 -16.21 4.73 14.61
CA ALA A 110 -17.59 4.64 14.12
C ALA A 110 -18.16 6.03 13.76
N ARG A 111 -17.88 7.06 14.59
CA ARG A 111 -18.36 8.42 14.33
C ARG A 111 -17.80 9.02 13.05
N ARG A 112 -16.49 8.87 12.78
CA ARG A 112 -15.91 9.43 11.54
C ARG A 112 -16.44 8.74 10.28
N LEU A 113 -16.78 7.43 10.37
CA LEU A 113 -17.43 6.72 9.27
C LEU A 113 -18.85 7.23 9.03
N LEU A 114 -19.65 7.40 10.11
CA LEU A 114 -21.04 7.82 10.02
C LEU A 114 -21.21 9.32 9.70
N GLY A 115 -20.23 10.13 10.09
CA GLY A 115 -20.25 11.59 9.95
C GLY A 115 -19.42 12.12 8.79
N PHE A 116 -19.01 11.28 7.84
CA PHE A 116 -18.19 11.72 6.72
C PHE A 116 -18.96 12.67 5.80
N ALA A 117 -18.63 13.96 5.85
CA ALA A 117 -19.25 15.02 5.07
C ALA A 117 -18.22 16.15 4.84
N PRO A 118 -17.26 15.99 3.93
CA PRO A 118 -16.21 16.97 3.69
C PRO A 118 -16.76 18.22 2.99
N THR A 119 -16.21 19.40 3.36
CA THR A 119 -16.52 20.66 2.68
C THR A 119 -15.49 20.94 1.59
N GLU A 120 -15.85 21.77 0.60
CA GLU A 120 -14.96 22.20 -0.48
C GLU A 120 -13.66 22.84 0.05
N ASP A 121 -13.73 23.58 1.17
CA ASP A 121 -12.56 24.22 1.77
C ASP A 121 -11.59 23.21 2.38
N VAL A 122 -12.09 22.17 3.04
CA VAL A 122 -11.27 21.10 3.59
C VAL A 122 -10.65 20.27 2.46
N ILE A 123 -11.42 19.95 1.42
CA ILE A 123 -10.92 19.24 0.24
C ILE A 123 -9.75 20.00 -0.38
N ARG A 124 -9.89 21.32 -0.57
CA ARG A 124 -8.82 22.15 -1.14
C ARG A 124 -7.57 22.11 -0.28
N THR A 125 -7.73 22.22 1.04
CA THR A 125 -6.60 22.17 1.98
C THR A 125 -5.87 20.82 1.92
N GLU A 126 -6.61 19.72 1.95
CA GLU A 126 -5.98 18.38 1.93
C GLU A 126 -5.38 18.06 0.55
N THR A 127 -5.99 18.54 -0.54
CA THR A 127 -5.42 18.43 -1.89
C THR A 127 -4.05 19.12 -2.01
N ASP A 128 -3.89 20.29 -1.38
CA ASP A 128 -2.60 20.99 -1.33
C ASP A 128 -1.55 20.17 -0.54
N VAL A 129 -1.95 19.54 0.57
CA VAL A 129 -1.08 18.66 1.37
C VAL A 129 -0.62 17.45 0.56
N ILE A 130 -1.55 16.75 -0.10
CA ILE A 130 -1.23 15.61 -0.97
C ILE A 130 -0.29 16.07 -2.11
N GLY A 131 -0.52 17.25 -2.66
CA GLY A 131 0.37 17.84 -3.66
C GLY A 131 1.81 17.99 -3.18
N GLU A 132 2.05 18.34 -1.89
CA GLU A 132 3.39 18.38 -1.30
C GLU A 132 3.96 16.97 -1.11
N GLU A 133 3.15 16.00 -0.71
CA GLU A 133 3.58 14.61 -0.57
C GLU A 133 4.01 14.00 -1.90
N ILE A 134 3.25 14.21 -2.97
CA ILE A 134 3.61 13.79 -4.32
C ILE A 134 4.94 14.42 -4.76
N ARG A 135 5.16 15.71 -4.45
CA ARG A 135 6.44 16.39 -4.74
C ARG A 135 7.60 15.84 -3.91
N GLY A 136 7.33 15.45 -2.67
CA GLY A 136 8.30 14.87 -1.74
C GLY A 136 8.59 13.38 -1.96
N ALA A 137 7.82 12.68 -2.81
CA ALA A 137 7.99 11.26 -3.06
C ALA A 137 9.42 10.96 -3.56
N GLY A 138 10.06 10.00 -2.90
CA GLY A 138 11.46 9.65 -3.19
C GLY A 138 11.63 8.81 -4.47
N ASP A 139 12.90 8.63 -4.90
CA ASP A 139 13.27 7.87 -6.11
C ASP A 139 12.74 6.43 -6.11
N ALA A 140 12.66 5.79 -4.95
CA ALA A 140 12.21 4.40 -4.84
C ALA A 140 10.73 4.25 -5.23
N GLY A 141 9.85 5.14 -4.75
CA GLY A 141 8.45 5.16 -5.13
C GLY A 141 8.26 5.40 -6.61
N ARG A 142 8.91 6.43 -7.15
CA ARG A 142 8.83 6.76 -8.59
C ARG A 142 9.30 5.62 -9.50
N SER A 143 10.35 4.90 -9.10
CA SER A 143 10.85 3.75 -9.85
C SER A 143 9.85 2.60 -9.85
N TRP A 144 9.17 2.39 -8.73
CA TRP A 144 8.15 1.35 -8.61
C TRP A 144 6.93 1.67 -9.47
N GLU A 145 6.40 2.88 -9.36
CA GLU A 145 5.25 3.36 -10.14
C GLU A 145 5.49 3.33 -11.64
N SER A 146 6.66 3.80 -12.07
CA SER A 146 7.05 3.77 -13.49
C SER A 146 7.13 2.34 -14.02
N ALA A 147 7.72 1.42 -13.26
CA ALA A 147 7.80 0.01 -13.65
C ALA A 147 6.42 -0.67 -13.66
N LEU A 148 5.56 -0.34 -12.69
CA LEU A 148 4.20 -0.85 -12.62
C LEU A 148 3.36 -0.40 -13.82
N GLY A 149 3.34 0.90 -14.10
CA GLY A 149 2.58 1.46 -15.22
C GLY A 149 3.05 0.95 -16.58
N ALA A 150 4.37 0.68 -16.73
CA ALA A 150 4.91 0.07 -17.93
C ALA A 150 4.52 -1.41 -18.06
N LEU A 151 4.46 -2.15 -16.95
CA LEU A 151 4.13 -3.58 -16.93
C LEU A 151 2.61 -3.81 -17.07
N TYR A 152 1.82 -2.99 -16.40
CA TYR A 152 0.34 -3.07 -16.38
C TYR A 152 -0.26 -1.74 -16.83
N PRO A 153 -0.43 -1.52 -18.15
CA PRO A 153 -1.03 -0.30 -18.68
C PRO A 153 -2.43 -0.07 -18.10
N GLY A 154 -2.65 1.14 -17.59
CA GLY A 154 -3.90 1.51 -16.91
C GLY A 154 -3.92 1.20 -15.41
N SER A 155 -2.87 0.57 -14.86
CA SER A 155 -2.71 0.52 -13.40
C SER A 155 -2.48 1.92 -12.86
N ARG A 156 -2.96 2.17 -11.64
CA ARG A 156 -2.78 3.43 -10.95
C ARG A 156 -1.95 3.21 -9.70
N ASP A 157 -1.18 4.22 -9.33
CA ASP A 157 -0.57 4.26 -8.00
C ASP A 157 -1.63 4.62 -6.94
N SER A 158 -1.21 4.78 -5.70
CA SER A 158 -2.09 5.17 -4.61
C SER A 158 -2.06 6.68 -4.32
N PHE A 159 -1.22 7.45 -5.02
CA PHE A 159 -1.02 8.86 -4.69
C PHE A 159 -1.95 9.80 -5.46
N GLY A 160 -2.17 9.52 -6.73
CA GLY A 160 -2.89 10.41 -7.63
C GLY A 160 -1.98 11.42 -8.33
N THR A 161 -2.60 12.30 -9.11
CA THR A 161 -1.93 13.38 -9.81
C THR A 161 -2.44 14.73 -9.34
N ALA A 162 -1.55 15.71 -9.19
CA ALA A 162 -1.93 17.06 -8.76
C ALA A 162 -3.00 17.70 -9.69
N ALA A 163 -2.98 17.38 -10.98
CA ALA A 163 -3.94 17.91 -11.95
C ALA A 163 -5.35 17.34 -11.76
N GLU A 164 -5.47 16.02 -11.50
CA GLU A 164 -6.77 15.38 -11.29
C GLU A 164 -7.31 15.68 -9.90
N LEU A 165 -6.46 15.70 -8.87
CA LEU A 165 -6.81 16.08 -7.50
C LEU A 165 -7.43 17.47 -7.41
N ALA A 166 -6.86 18.47 -8.11
CA ALA A 166 -7.36 19.85 -8.11
C ALA A 166 -8.79 20.01 -8.65
N GLY A 167 -9.29 19.02 -9.39
CA GLY A 167 -10.64 19.03 -9.96
C GLY A 167 -11.68 18.21 -9.19
N ILE A 168 -11.31 17.57 -8.06
CA ILE A 168 -12.22 16.72 -7.29
C ILE A 168 -13.15 17.60 -6.44
N THR A 169 -14.45 17.31 -6.48
CA THR A 169 -15.50 18.02 -5.73
C THR A 169 -15.97 17.23 -4.53
N ALA A 170 -16.61 17.93 -3.56
CA ALA A 170 -17.19 17.28 -2.38
C ALA A 170 -18.21 16.20 -2.76
N GLY A 171 -19.04 16.46 -3.77
CA GLY A 171 -20.02 15.48 -4.24
C GLY A 171 -19.39 14.21 -4.82
N GLU A 172 -18.26 14.31 -5.53
CA GLU A 172 -17.52 13.17 -6.06
C GLU A 172 -16.86 12.35 -4.94
N VAL A 173 -16.25 13.04 -3.96
CA VAL A 173 -15.67 12.41 -2.76
C VAL A 173 -16.74 11.66 -1.95
N GLU A 174 -17.88 12.28 -1.69
CA GLU A 174 -18.99 11.62 -1.00
C GLU A 174 -19.56 10.45 -1.79
N ALA A 175 -19.64 10.55 -3.12
CA ALA A 175 -20.10 9.45 -3.97
C ALA A 175 -19.14 8.26 -3.89
N PHE A 176 -17.83 8.51 -3.94
CA PHE A 176 -16.79 7.50 -3.76
C PHE A 176 -16.89 6.84 -2.38
N PHE A 177 -16.97 7.66 -1.31
CA PHE A 177 -17.09 7.15 0.04
C PHE A 177 -18.33 6.26 0.20
N ARG A 178 -19.50 6.71 -0.25
CA ARG A 178 -20.74 5.92 -0.18
C ARG A 178 -20.68 4.60 -0.96
N ALA A 179 -20.00 4.59 -2.10
CA ALA A 179 -19.85 3.40 -2.94
C ALA A 179 -18.91 2.36 -2.32
N HIS A 180 -17.85 2.80 -1.66
CA HIS A 180 -16.74 1.94 -1.27
C HIS A 180 -16.66 1.66 0.24
N TYR A 181 -17.07 2.60 1.11
CA TYR A 181 -16.98 2.46 2.57
C TYR A 181 -18.24 1.80 3.14
N THR A 182 -18.57 0.63 2.60
CA THR A 182 -19.71 -0.17 3.04
C THR A 182 -19.27 -1.27 3.99
N ALA A 183 -20.14 -1.68 4.92
CA ALA A 183 -19.81 -2.67 5.94
C ALA A 183 -19.25 -3.98 5.37
N ARG A 184 -19.73 -4.43 4.20
CA ARG A 184 -19.27 -5.67 3.55
C ARG A 184 -17.87 -5.54 2.94
N ARG A 185 -17.45 -4.32 2.63
CA ARG A 185 -16.12 -4.01 2.07
C ARG A 185 -15.11 -3.61 3.15
N MET A 186 -15.44 -3.81 4.43
CA MET A 186 -14.58 -3.43 5.55
C MET A 186 -14.31 -4.59 6.49
N VAL A 187 -13.13 -4.57 7.09
CA VAL A 187 -12.74 -5.43 8.22
C VAL A 187 -12.23 -4.55 9.34
N LEU A 188 -12.81 -4.69 10.52
CA LEU A 188 -12.33 -4.08 11.75
C LEU A 188 -11.50 -5.11 12.52
N SER A 189 -10.23 -4.85 12.76
CA SER A 189 -9.33 -5.71 13.52
C SER A 189 -8.94 -5.05 14.83
N VAL A 190 -8.98 -5.80 15.93
CA VAL A 190 -8.55 -5.34 17.26
C VAL A 190 -7.55 -6.33 17.81
N VAL A 191 -6.37 -5.85 18.19
CA VAL A 191 -5.27 -6.66 18.75
C VAL A 191 -4.74 -5.99 20.00
N GLY A 192 -4.60 -6.71 21.09
CA GLY A 192 -4.01 -6.11 22.31
C GLY A 192 -4.31 -6.86 23.60
N ASP A 193 -4.14 -6.11 24.69
CA ASP A 193 -4.52 -6.56 26.03
C ASP A 193 -6.03 -6.31 26.25
N VAL A 194 -6.83 -7.17 25.66
CA VAL A 194 -8.29 -6.95 25.55
C VAL A 194 -9.08 -8.22 25.87
N ASP A 195 -10.29 -8.05 26.40
CA ASP A 195 -11.30 -9.11 26.46
C ASP A 195 -12.10 -9.15 25.16
N PRO A 196 -12.03 -10.23 24.37
CA PRO A 196 -12.75 -10.32 23.11
C PRO A 196 -14.28 -10.14 23.23
N ALA A 197 -14.89 -10.60 24.33
CA ALA A 197 -16.31 -10.45 24.54
C ALA A 197 -16.70 -9.01 24.81
N GLY A 198 -15.92 -8.32 25.64
CA GLY A 198 -16.08 -6.88 25.91
C GLY A 198 -15.90 -6.03 24.65
N VAL A 199 -14.85 -6.30 23.85
CA VAL A 199 -14.66 -5.64 22.56
C VAL A 199 -15.87 -5.81 21.65
N MET A 200 -16.37 -7.04 21.48
CA MET A 200 -17.52 -7.32 20.65
C MET A 200 -18.81 -6.64 21.15
N ALA A 201 -18.97 -6.48 22.47
CA ALA A 201 -20.11 -5.74 23.02
C ALA A 201 -20.05 -4.26 22.62
N VAL A 202 -18.89 -3.62 22.77
CA VAL A 202 -18.69 -2.22 22.35
C VAL A 202 -18.88 -2.08 20.84
N VAL A 203 -18.24 -2.91 20.04
CA VAL A 203 -18.35 -2.86 18.56
C VAL A 203 -19.80 -2.98 18.11
N ARG A 204 -20.57 -3.91 18.65
CA ARG A 204 -22.01 -4.04 18.33
C ARG A 204 -22.81 -2.78 18.67
N ALA A 205 -22.47 -2.10 19.76
CA ALA A 205 -23.14 -0.89 20.18
C ALA A 205 -22.83 0.30 19.26
N VAL A 206 -21.52 0.54 18.97
CA VAL A 206 -21.10 1.76 18.28
C VAL A 206 -21.14 1.64 16.75
N PHE A 207 -20.96 0.44 16.18
CA PHE A 207 -21.02 0.20 14.74
C PHE A 207 -22.40 -0.24 14.25
N ALA A 208 -23.43 -0.25 15.08
CA ALA A 208 -24.80 -0.66 14.71
C ALA A 208 -25.35 0.14 13.50
N GLY A 209 -24.95 1.41 13.36
CA GLY A 209 -25.36 2.27 12.25
C GLY A 209 -24.53 2.10 10.96
N VAL A 210 -23.35 1.52 11.02
CA VAL A 210 -22.41 1.43 9.88
C VAL A 210 -22.93 0.50 8.75
N GLY A 211 -23.83 -0.43 9.07
CA GLY A 211 -24.47 -1.30 8.08
C GLY A 211 -25.80 -0.77 7.50
N VAL A 212 -26.25 0.39 7.98
CA VAL A 212 -27.56 1.00 7.63
C VAL A 212 -27.38 2.29 6.82
N ILE A 213 -26.22 2.52 6.21
CA ILE A 213 -26.09 3.61 5.24
C ILE A 213 -26.99 3.28 4.05
N ARG A 214 -28.30 3.59 4.22
CA ARG A 214 -29.30 3.53 3.16
C ARG A 214 -28.89 4.55 2.11
N VAL A 215 -28.77 4.10 0.89
CA VAL A 215 -28.80 5.00 -0.27
C VAL A 215 -30.11 5.79 -0.15
N ALA A 216 -30.03 7.03 0.30
CA ALA A 216 -31.17 7.95 0.33
C ALA A 216 -31.51 8.29 -1.13
N GLY A 217 -32.38 7.51 -1.76
CA GLY A 217 -32.76 7.68 -3.16
C GLY A 217 -33.72 6.63 -3.70
N GLU A 218 -33.99 5.52 -2.99
CA GLU A 218 -34.92 4.49 -3.44
C GLU A 218 -36.31 4.60 -2.83
N ALA A 219 -36.99 5.73 -3.06
CA ALA A 219 -38.42 5.83 -2.95
C ALA A 219 -39.01 6.15 -4.34
N GLY A 220 -38.98 5.18 -5.24
CA GLY A 220 -39.62 5.30 -6.54
C GLY A 220 -38.88 4.67 -7.70
N ALA A 221 -38.84 3.35 -7.79
CA ALA A 221 -38.80 2.63 -9.07
C ALA A 221 -38.87 1.12 -8.86
N ALA A 222 -40.05 0.57 -8.95
CA ALA A 222 -40.29 -0.88 -9.02
C ALA A 222 -39.88 -1.50 -10.37
N GLU A 223 -39.33 -0.74 -11.32
CA GLU A 223 -38.92 -1.20 -12.64
C GLU A 223 -37.39 -1.38 -12.83
N GLY A 224 -36.56 -0.92 -11.87
CA GLY A 224 -35.11 -1.09 -11.89
C GLY A 224 -34.61 -2.44 -11.31
N ILE A 225 -35.47 -3.31 -10.81
CA ILE A 225 -35.08 -4.46 -9.96
C ILE A 225 -34.32 -5.56 -10.74
N ARG A 226 -34.44 -5.67 -12.06
CA ARG A 226 -33.68 -6.65 -12.84
C ARG A 226 -32.26 -6.20 -13.18
N ALA A 227 -32.07 -4.94 -13.56
CA ALA A 227 -30.73 -4.39 -13.80
C ALA A 227 -29.92 -4.20 -12.50
N ALA A 228 -30.60 -3.86 -11.39
CA ALA A 228 -30.02 -3.84 -10.06
C ALA A 228 -29.64 -5.24 -9.53
N GLY A 229 -30.32 -6.30 -9.96
CA GLY A 229 -30.00 -7.68 -9.62
C GLY A 229 -28.69 -8.15 -10.23
N GLU A 230 -28.39 -7.79 -11.49
CA GLU A 230 -27.15 -8.13 -12.18
C GLU A 230 -25.98 -7.27 -11.67
N ALA A 231 -26.19 -5.98 -11.41
CA ALA A 231 -25.21 -5.12 -10.76
C ALA A 231 -24.92 -5.58 -9.32
N ARG A 232 -25.94 -6.04 -8.60
CA ARG A 232 -25.82 -6.56 -7.22
C ARG A 232 -25.11 -7.92 -7.18
N ALA A 233 -25.29 -8.79 -8.15
CA ALA A 233 -24.56 -10.05 -8.28
C ALA A 233 -23.07 -9.78 -8.62
N ALA A 234 -22.79 -8.80 -9.47
CA ALA A 234 -21.43 -8.37 -9.77
C ALA A 234 -20.76 -7.68 -8.56
N GLU A 235 -21.54 -6.96 -7.74
CA GLU A 235 -21.07 -6.33 -6.50
C GLU A 235 -20.90 -7.35 -5.37
N GLU A 236 -21.78 -8.35 -5.28
CA GLU A 236 -21.65 -9.49 -4.36
C GLU A 236 -20.44 -10.38 -4.72
N ALA A 237 -20.17 -10.59 -6.00
CA ALA A 237 -18.95 -11.27 -6.47
C ALA A 237 -17.67 -10.46 -6.14
N ARG A 238 -17.71 -9.14 -6.30
CA ARG A 238 -16.61 -8.24 -5.90
C ARG A 238 -16.41 -8.18 -4.39
N ALA A 239 -17.49 -8.18 -3.61
CA ALA A 239 -17.44 -8.23 -2.14
C ALA A 239 -16.99 -9.60 -1.61
N ALA A 240 -17.11 -10.66 -2.40
CA ALA A 240 -16.62 -12.00 -2.08
C ALA A 240 -15.12 -12.18 -2.37
N GLY A 241 -14.43 -11.13 -2.83
CA GLY A 241 -12.98 -11.20 -3.07
C GLY A 241 -12.62 -11.91 -4.37
N GLU A 242 -13.50 -11.86 -5.39
CA GLU A 242 -13.04 -12.25 -6.73
C GLU A 242 -11.89 -11.35 -7.17
N PRO A 243 -10.76 -11.93 -7.61
CA PRO A 243 -9.63 -11.14 -8.07
C PRO A 243 -10.11 -10.24 -9.22
N ARG A 244 -9.85 -8.93 -9.10
CA ARG A 244 -9.99 -8.03 -10.24
C ARG A 244 -9.27 -8.65 -11.41
N ALA A 245 -9.93 -8.75 -12.57
CA ALA A 245 -9.29 -9.17 -13.80
C ALA A 245 -8.07 -8.27 -14.03
N ALA A 246 -6.90 -8.78 -13.66
CA ALA A 246 -5.64 -8.13 -13.93
C ALA A 246 -5.54 -7.97 -15.44
N GLY A 247 -5.29 -6.77 -15.91
CA GLY A 247 -4.84 -6.62 -17.29
C GLY A 247 -3.64 -7.53 -17.49
N GLU A 248 -3.61 -8.28 -18.61
CA GLU A 248 -2.46 -9.13 -18.90
C GLU A 248 -1.18 -8.28 -18.94
N PRO A 249 -0.07 -8.75 -18.32
CA PRO A 249 1.19 -8.02 -18.34
C PRO A 249 1.69 -7.90 -19.78
N ARG A 250 2.15 -6.71 -20.14
CA ARG A 250 2.73 -6.49 -21.47
C ARG A 250 3.98 -7.34 -21.68
N THR A 251 4.05 -7.99 -22.82
CA THR A 251 5.22 -8.81 -23.24
C THR A 251 6.31 -7.99 -23.93
N ALA A 252 6.14 -6.68 -24.12
CA ALA A 252 7.05 -5.85 -24.88
C ALA A 252 8.20 -5.31 -24.00
N ARG A 253 9.43 -5.52 -24.46
CA ARG A 253 10.63 -4.87 -23.94
C ARG A 253 10.70 -3.45 -24.50
N GLU A 254 9.94 -2.54 -23.93
CA GLU A 254 10.10 -1.11 -24.17
C GLU A 254 11.02 -0.52 -23.09
N ILE A 255 12.03 0.26 -23.51
CA ILE A 255 12.88 1.01 -22.59
C ILE A 255 12.18 2.33 -22.33
N HIS A 256 11.66 2.50 -21.12
CA HIS A 256 11.07 3.76 -20.67
C HIS A 256 12.17 4.56 -19.94
N THR A 257 12.04 5.89 -19.95
CA THR A 257 12.94 6.77 -19.20
C THR A 257 12.16 7.48 -18.12
N ALA A 258 12.58 7.30 -16.86
CA ALA A 258 12.02 8.01 -15.72
C ALA A 258 13.07 8.92 -15.08
N PRO A 259 12.75 10.19 -14.82
CA PRO A 259 13.68 11.10 -14.13
C PRO A 259 13.75 10.75 -12.64
N LEU A 260 14.98 10.72 -12.08
CA LEU A 260 15.21 10.55 -10.66
C LEU A 260 15.78 11.82 -10.02
N PRO A 261 15.21 12.30 -8.91
CA PRO A 261 15.72 13.45 -8.16
C PRO A 261 17.12 13.24 -7.60
N SER A 262 17.52 12.01 -7.26
CA SER A 262 18.84 11.71 -6.68
C SER A 262 20.03 11.91 -7.64
N GLY A 263 19.75 12.05 -8.93
CA GLY A 263 20.79 12.27 -9.95
C GLY A 263 21.74 11.08 -10.18
N ARG A 264 21.40 9.88 -9.71
CA ARG A 264 22.21 8.67 -9.93
C ARG A 264 21.64 7.86 -11.08
N PRO A 265 22.41 7.60 -12.15
CA PRO A 265 21.94 6.80 -13.26
C PRO A 265 21.74 5.34 -12.83
N GLY A 266 20.68 4.73 -13.34
CA GLY A 266 20.34 3.35 -13.02
C GLY A 266 19.42 2.72 -14.04
N VAL A 267 19.01 1.50 -13.74
CA VAL A 267 18.00 0.75 -14.50
C VAL A 267 17.07 0.08 -13.51
N ALA A 268 15.78 0.28 -13.68
CA ALA A 268 14.75 -0.50 -12.99
C ALA A 268 14.26 -1.61 -13.93
N VAL A 269 14.22 -2.84 -13.43
CA VAL A 269 13.68 -3.99 -14.15
C VAL A 269 12.51 -4.54 -13.33
N GLY A 270 11.29 -4.44 -13.89
CA GLY A 270 10.06 -4.92 -13.28
C GLY A 270 9.62 -6.24 -13.90
N HIS A 271 9.23 -7.19 -13.06
CA HIS A 271 8.65 -8.47 -13.48
C HIS A 271 7.33 -8.70 -12.75
N PRO A 272 6.30 -9.33 -13.38
CA PRO A 272 5.07 -9.66 -12.70
C PRO A 272 5.32 -10.51 -11.46
N LEU A 273 4.55 -10.27 -10.41
CA LEU A 273 4.40 -11.19 -9.30
C LEU A 273 3.27 -12.18 -9.60
N PRO A 274 3.40 -13.45 -9.20
CA PRO A 274 2.27 -14.37 -9.14
C PRO A 274 1.17 -13.83 -8.23
N ASP A 275 -0.08 -14.17 -8.56
CA ASP A 275 -1.22 -13.82 -7.71
C ASP A 275 -1.09 -14.50 -6.33
N PRO A 276 -1.10 -13.72 -5.21
CA PRO A 276 -0.91 -14.29 -3.87
C PRO A 276 -2.06 -15.16 -3.39
N VAL A 277 -3.20 -15.16 -4.08
CA VAL A 277 -4.37 -16.01 -3.79
C VAL A 277 -4.38 -17.24 -4.70
N ALA A 278 -4.22 -17.04 -6.01
CA ALA A 278 -4.31 -18.12 -6.99
C ALA A 278 -3.04 -19.01 -7.01
N ASP A 279 -1.85 -18.43 -6.81
CA ASP A 279 -0.57 -19.17 -6.82
C ASP A 279 0.37 -18.69 -5.72
N ARG A 280 -0.06 -18.90 -4.49
CA ARG A 280 0.70 -18.51 -3.29
C ARG A 280 2.09 -19.17 -3.21
N PRO A 281 2.30 -20.46 -3.57
CA PRO A 281 3.63 -21.05 -3.56
C PRO A 281 4.60 -20.33 -4.50
N ALA A 282 4.19 -20.03 -5.74
CA ALA A 282 5.04 -19.28 -6.67
C ALA A 282 5.31 -17.85 -6.19
N TYR A 283 4.31 -17.17 -5.59
CA TYR A 283 4.50 -15.87 -4.97
C TYR A 283 5.58 -15.90 -3.89
N LEU A 284 5.51 -16.87 -2.96
CA LEU A 284 6.49 -17.01 -1.88
C LEU A 284 7.88 -17.40 -2.40
N ALA A 285 7.96 -18.27 -3.40
CA ALA A 285 9.22 -18.62 -4.06
C ALA A 285 9.89 -17.38 -4.70
N GLN A 286 9.10 -16.50 -5.33
CA GLN A 286 9.60 -15.26 -5.90
C GLN A 286 10.00 -14.23 -4.82
N ALA A 287 9.31 -14.18 -3.69
CA ALA A 287 9.71 -13.36 -2.55
C ALA A 287 11.06 -13.85 -1.95
N VAL A 288 11.26 -15.16 -1.85
CA VAL A 288 12.54 -15.75 -1.42
C VAL A 288 13.63 -15.45 -2.45
N LEU A 289 13.34 -15.58 -3.75
CA LEU A 289 14.26 -15.21 -4.83
C LEU A 289 14.71 -13.75 -4.73
N ALA A 290 13.80 -12.82 -4.45
CA ALA A 290 14.14 -11.41 -4.26
C ALA A 290 15.17 -11.21 -3.12
N GLN A 291 15.07 -11.98 -2.02
CA GLN A 291 16.06 -11.96 -0.95
C GLN A 291 17.42 -12.56 -1.37
N VAL A 292 17.41 -13.66 -2.13
CA VAL A 292 18.64 -14.27 -2.68
C VAL A 292 19.38 -13.25 -3.58
N LEU A 293 18.64 -12.61 -4.48
CA LEU A 293 19.21 -11.65 -5.43
C LEU A 293 19.66 -10.36 -4.73
N GLY A 294 18.78 -9.74 -3.95
CA GLY A 294 18.98 -8.40 -3.38
C GLY A 294 19.95 -8.38 -2.19
N ARG A 295 20.03 -9.45 -1.40
CA ARG A 295 20.90 -9.49 -0.22
C ARG A 295 22.19 -10.28 -0.39
N SER A 296 22.26 -11.17 -1.38
CA SER A 296 23.42 -12.05 -1.59
C SER A 296 24.10 -11.81 -2.92
N ARG A 297 23.45 -12.14 -4.03
CA ARG A 297 24.07 -12.23 -5.35
C ARG A 297 24.51 -10.86 -5.93
N LEU A 298 23.58 -9.93 -6.03
CA LEU A 298 23.87 -8.61 -6.63
C LEU A 298 24.82 -7.76 -5.79
N PRO A 299 24.68 -7.67 -4.45
CA PRO A 299 25.69 -6.96 -3.64
C PRO A 299 27.07 -7.58 -3.69
N ALA A 300 27.18 -8.91 -3.86
CA ALA A 300 28.47 -9.55 -4.06
C ALA A 300 29.12 -9.11 -5.38
N LEU A 301 28.36 -9.06 -6.48
CA LEU A 301 28.82 -8.55 -7.76
C LEU A 301 29.21 -7.06 -7.70
N ALA A 302 28.42 -6.23 -7.06
CA ALA A 302 28.74 -4.79 -6.91
C ALA A 302 30.02 -4.55 -6.12
N ARG A 303 30.38 -5.45 -5.19
CA ARG A 303 31.65 -5.37 -4.43
C ARG A 303 32.84 -5.95 -5.18
N SER A 304 32.64 -6.89 -6.09
CA SER A 304 33.72 -7.52 -6.87
C SER A 304 34.10 -6.64 -8.07
N ALA A 305 34.67 -5.47 -7.80
CA ALA A 305 35.10 -4.50 -8.84
C ALA A 305 36.13 -5.02 -9.83
N ARG A 306 36.58 -6.30 -9.73
CA ARG A 306 37.69 -6.89 -10.52
C ARG A 306 37.32 -7.29 -11.94
N ASP A 307 36.02 -7.45 -12.26
CA ASP A 307 35.60 -8.07 -13.53
C ASP A 307 34.86 -7.12 -14.47
N GLY A 308 35.11 -5.82 -14.40
CA GLY A 308 34.47 -4.85 -15.31
C GLY A 308 32.98 -4.64 -15.07
N HIS A 309 32.42 -5.25 -14.02
CA HIS A 309 31.02 -5.03 -13.64
C HIS A 309 30.81 -3.63 -13.07
N ARG A 310 29.96 -2.87 -13.74
CA ARG A 310 29.77 -1.44 -13.49
C ARG A 310 28.51 -1.14 -12.68
N LEU A 311 28.10 -2.05 -11.78
CA LEU A 311 27.03 -1.79 -10.82
C LEU A 311 27.56 -0.99 -9.63
N THR A 312 26.90 0.12 -9.29
CA THR A 312 27.21 0.95 -8.12
C THR A 312 26.33 0.62 -6.93
N SER A 313 25.13 0.12 -7.19
CA SER A 313 24.17 -0.35 -6.19
C SER A 313 23.22 -1.36 -6.82
N ALA A 314 22.59 -2.17 -5.98
CA ALA A 314 21.51 -3.04 -6.42
C ALA A 314 20.55 -3.31 -5.27
N THR A 315 19.24 -3.14 -5.52
CA THR A 315 18.16 -3.53 -4.63
C THR A 315 17.18 -4.40 -5.41
N VAL A 316 16.59 -5.38 -4.74
CA VAL A 316 15.49 -6.17 -5.29
C VAL A 316 14.40 -6.21 -4.25
N THR A 317 13.22 -5.77 -4.62
CA THR A 317 12.03 -5.74 -3.78
C THR A 317 10.91 -6.56 -4.43
N CYS A 318 9.96 -7.01 -3.62
CA CYS A 318 8.83 -7.81 -4.03
C CYS A 318 7.59 -7.23 -3.37
N GLY A 319 6.55 -6.98 -4.14
CA GLY A 319 5.29 -6.44 -3.67
C GLY A 319 5.26 -4.91 -3.58
N TYR A 320 4.11 -4.36 -3.25
CA TYR A 320 3.81 -2.94 -3.21
C TYR A 320 4.87 -2.15 -2.43
N HIS A 321 5.64 -1.33 -3.12
CA HIS A 321 6.80 -0.60 -2.57
C HIS A 321 7.75 -1.47 -1.72
N GLY A 322 7.85 -2.77 -2.04
CA GLY A 322 8.68 -3.73 -1.29
C GLY A 322 7.98 -4.37 -0.08
N GLN A 323 6.71 -4.10 0.10
CA GLN A 323 5.86 -4.74 1.11
C GLN A 323 5.18 -5.97 0.48
N TRP A 324 5.78 -7.11 0.65
CA TRP A 324 5.22 -8.38 0.18
C TRP A 324 3.94 -8.77 0.92
N LEU A 325 2.96 -9.33 0.20
CA LEU A 325 1.61 -9.64 0.69
C LEU A 325 0.83 -8.40 1.20
N ALA A 326 1.20 -7.21 0.73
CA ALA A 326 0.51 -5.99 1.11
C ALA A 326 -0.71 -5.69 0.23
N SER A 327 -0.80 -6.31 -0.95
CA SER A 327 -1.86 -6.11 -1.93
C SER A 327 -2.23 -7.45 -2.58
N ALA A 328 -3.47 -7.63 -2.98
CA ALA A 328 -3.93 -8.69 -3.88
C ALA A 328 -4.03 -8.22 -5.34
N ALA A 329 -3.93 -6.91 -5.59
CA ALA A 329 -3.84 -6.38 -6.94
C ALA A 329 -2.57 -6.86 -7.65
N PRO A 330 -2.56 -6.92 -8.99
CA PRO A 330 -1.37 -7.25 -9.77
C PRO A 330 -0.19 -6.37 -9.38
N ASP A 331 0.93 -6.99 -9.07
CA ASP A 331 2.10 -6.33 -8.51
C ASP A 331 3.38 -6.84 -9.16
N LEU A 332 4.53 -6.38 -8.72
CA LEU A 332 5.79 -6.68 -9.37
C LEU A 332 6.93 -7.00 -8.39
N THR A 333 7.91 -7.75 -8.89
CA THR A 333 9.27 -7.77 -8.35
C THR A 333 10.08 -6.72 -9.09
N LEU A 334 10.67 -5.78 -8.35
CA LEU A 334 11.45 -4.68 -8.88
C LEU A 334 12.92 -4.83 -8.52
N ALA A 335 13.79 -4.89 -9.55
CA ALA A 335 15.23 -4.73 -9.39
C ALA A 335 15.62 -3.31 -9.80
N VAL A 336 16.21 -2.56 -8.87
CA VAL A 336 16.81 -1.24 -9.14
C VAL A 336 18.33 -1.37 -9.10
N LEU A 337 18.97 -1.17 -10.24
CA LEU A 337 20.38 -1.38 -10.46
C LEU A 337 21.05 -0.03 -10.75
N GLY A 338 21.83 0.48 -9.81
CA GLY A 338 22.66 1.66 -10.04
C GLY A 338 23.82 1.31 -10.99
N ARG A 339 24.08 2.16 -11.98
CA ARG A 339 25.15 1.96 -12.97
C ARG A 339 26.22 3.04 -12.88
N ALA A 340 27.45 2.67 -13.20
CA ALA A 340 28.52 3.64 -13.32
C ALA A 340 28.31 4.52 -14.58
N PRO A 341 28.81 5.77 -14.59
CA PRO A 341 28.79 6.61 -15.79
C PRO A 341 29.38 5.89 -17.01
N GLY A 342 28.73 5.98 -18.16
CA GLY A 342 29.15 5.32 -19.39
C GLY A 342 28.86 3.83 -19.49
N THR A 343 28.15 3.25 -18.51
CA THR A 343 27.62 1.88 -18.64
C THR A 343 26.29 1.92 -19.35
N GLU A 344 26.18 1.15 -20.44
CA GLU A 344 24.93 1.07 -21.21
C GLU A 344 23.82 0.34 -20.46
N VAL A 345 22.55 0.69 -20.75
CA VAL A 345 21.35 0.06 -20.17
C VAL A 345 21.38 -1.45 -20.44
N ASP A 346 21.63 -1.85 -21.69
CA ASP A 346 21.63 -3.26 -22.09
C ASP A 346 22.71 -4.08 -21.38
N ALA A 347 23.87 -3.49 -21.12
CA ALA A 347 24.91 -4.16 -20.33
C ALA A 347 24.45 -4.39 -18.88
N THR A 348 23.75 -3.42 -18.29
CA THR A 348 23.19 -3.54 -16.93
C THR A 348 22.07 -4.59 -16.86
N VAL A 349 21.16 -4.61 -17.85
CA VAL A 349 20.12 -5.66 -17.98
C VAL A 349 20.76 -7.02 -18.22
N GLY A 350 21.87 -7.09 -18.99
CA GLY A 350 22.64 -8.30 -19.19
C GLY A 350 23.17 -8.89 -17.88
N ILE A 351 23.67 -8.04 -16.97
CA ILE A 351 24.10 -8.46 -15.62
C ILE A 351 22.92 -9.06 -14.85
N TRP A 352 21.77 -8.36 -14.82
CA TRP A 352 20.55 -8.87 -14.17
C TRP A 352 20.16 -10.25 -14.67
N ARG A 353 20.09 -10.41 -16.00
CA ARG A 353 19.76 -11.70 -16.63
C ARG A 353 20.79 -12.79 -16.33
N SER A 354 22.08 -12.46 -16.25
CA SER A 354 23.11 -13.43 -15.93
C SER A 354 22.98 -13.96 -14.48
N VAL A 355 22.63 -13.08 -13.53
CA VAL A 355 22.41 -13.48 -12.14
C VAL A 355 21.15 -14.32 -11.98
N LEU A 356 20.08 -13.97 -12.69
CA LEU A 356 18.87 -14.80 -12.74
C LEU A 356 19.18 -16.19 -13.31
N ARG A 357 19.93 -16.26 -14.43
CA ARG A 357 20.31 -17.53 -15.06
C ARG A 357 21.16 -18.39 -14.12
N ALA A 358 22.07 -17.79 -13.38
CA ALA A 358 22.89 -18.50 -12.40
C ALA A 358 22.05 -19.12 -11.25
N VAL A 359 20.90 -18.54 -10.91
CA VAL A 359 19.97 -19.14 -9.94
C VAL A 359 19.05 -20.17 -10.61
N ALA A 360 18.64 -19.92 -11.85
CA ALA A 360 17.73 -20.80 -12.61
C ALA A 360 18.35 -22.13 -13.00
N GLU A 361 19.63 -22.12 -13.40
CA GLU A 361 20.34 -23.27 -13.98
C GLU A 361 21.36 -23.88 -13.03
N GLY A 362 21.87 -23.12 -12.09
CA GLY A 362 22.88 -23.55 -11.12
C GLY A 362 22.29 -24.05 -9.81
N PRO A 363 23.11 -24.68 -8.98
CA PRO A 363 22.66 -25.06 -7.65
C PRO A 363 22.46 -23.80 -6.78
N LEU A 364 21.31 -23.68 -6.14
CA LEU A 364 21.12 -22.73 -5.04
C LEU A 364 21.57 -23.43 -3.75
N PRO A 365 22.70 -23.02 -3.14
CA PRO A 365 23.18 -23.61 -1.91
C PRO A 365 22.14 -23.53 -0.81
N GLU A 366 21.93 -24.63 -0.09
CA GLU A 366 20.94 -24.69 0.98
C GLU A 366 21.15 -23.59 2.05
N ALA A 367 22.40 -23.28 2.36
CA ALA A 367 22.72 -22.23 3.31
C ALA A 367 22.31 -20.84 2.79
N GLU A 368 22.35 -20.59 1.48
CA GLU A 368 21.90 -19.32 0.86
C GLU A 368 20.38 -19.25 0.85
N HIS A 369 19.71 -20.31 0.45
CA HIS A 369 18.26 -20.44 0.53
C HIS A 369 17.74 -20.21 1.96
N ARG A 370 18.30 -20.92 2.94
CA ARG A 370 17.93 -20.77 4.35
C ARG A 370 18.12 -19.35 4.88
N ARG A 371 19.21 -18.66 4.49
CA ARG A 371 19.41 -17.23 4.84
C ARG A 371 18.32 -16.35 4.26
N ALA A 372 17.90 -16.57 3.02
CA ALA A 372 16.84 -15.81 2.36
C ALA A 372 15.49 -16.02 3.07
N VAL A 373 15.11 -17.28 3.34
CA VAL A 373 13.91 -17.61 4.11
C VAL A 373 13.95 -16.98 5.50
N ASN A 374 15.06 -17.13 6.23
CA ASN A 374 15.21 -16.54 7.56
C ASN A 374 15.11 -15.01 7.55
N SER A 375 15.55 -14.35 6.46
CA SER A 375 15.41 -12.89 6.30
C SER A 375 13.94 -12.47 6.28
N LEU A 376 13.09 -13.20 5.53
CA LEU A 376 11.65 -12.97 5.48
C LEU A 376 10.98 -13.30 6.82
N LEU A 377 11.38 -14.39 7.47
CA LEU A 377 10.87 -14.77 8.80
C LEU A 377 11.18 -13.70 9.85
N VAL A 378 12.41 -13.15 9.84
CA VAL A 378 12.78 -12.06 10.76
C VAL A 378 11.94 -10.80 10.48
N ALA A 379 11.72 -10.45 9.21
CA ALA A 379 10.86 -9.32 8.85
C ALA A 379 9.42 -9.56 9.33
N TRP A 380 8.88 -10.76 9.11
CA TRP A 380 7.54 -11.12 9.57
C TRP A 380 7.41 -11.05 11.10
N HIS A 381 8.36 -11.65 11.86
CA HIS A 381 8.33 -11.61 13.32
C HIS A 381 8.36 -10.16 13.86
N ARG A 382 9.21 -9.31 13.27
CA ARG A 382 9.25 -7.88 13.66
C ARG A 382 7.92 -7.15 13.43
N GLN A 383 7.22 -7.51 12.35
CA GLN A 383 5.90 -6.96 12.08
C GLN A 383 4.84 -7.53 13.05
N ALA A 384 4.91 -8.83 13.33
CA ALA A 384 4.00 -9.50 14.24
C ALA A 384 4.14 -9.04 15.71
N ASP A 385 5.32 -8.57 16.12
CA ASP A 385 5.58 -8.03 17.45
C ASP A 385 5.00 -6.60 17.66
N SER A 386 4.57 -5.93 16.59
CA SER A 386 3.95 -4.61 16.62
C SER A 386 2.43 -4.74 16.60
N LEU A 387 1.75 -4.28 17.63
CA LEU A 387 0.28 -4.35 17.73
C LEU A 387 -0.43 -3.72 16.51
N PRO A 388 -0.11 -2.47 16.08
CA PRO A 388 -0.76 -1.88 14.91
C PRO A 388 -0.48 -2.67 13.64
N THR A 389 0.76 -3.10 13.40
CA THR A 389 1.10 -3.87 12.20
C THR A 389 0.39 -5.23 12.18
N ARG A 390 0.23 -5.86 13.35
CA ARG A 390 -0.52 -7.12 13.47
C ARG A 390 -2.01 -6.92 13.21
N ALA A 391 -2.61 -5.85 13.73
CA ALA A 391 -4.02 -5.52 13.46
C ALA A 391 -4.25 -5.24 11.95
N VAL A 392 -3.34 -4.51 11.31
CA VAL A 392 -3.34 -4.29 9.85
C VAL A 392 -3.22 -5.61 9.10
N ALA A 393 -2.28 -6.49 9.49
CA ALA A 393 -2.09 -7.78 8.83
C ALA A 393 -3.34 -8.67 8.93
N LEU A 394 -4.01 -8.72 10.08
CA LEU A 394 -5.26 -9.47 10.25
C LEU A 394 -6.38 -8.93 9.36
N GLY A 395 -6.55 -7.62 9.32
CA GLY A 395 -7.56 -6.98 8.49
C GLY A 395 -7.33 -7.20 7.00
N ARG A 396 -6.08 -7.03 6.58
CA ARG A 396 -5.64 -7.21 5.20
C ARG A 396 -5.79 -8.67 4.74
N ASP A 397 -5.35 -9.62 5.55
CA ASP A 397 -5.48 -11.05 5.25
C ASP A 397 -6.97 -11.46 5.12
N ALA A 398 -7.80 -11.03 6.07
CA ALA A 398 -9.23 -11.33 6.04
C ALA A 398 -9.96 -10.67 4.87
N LEU A 399 -9.49 -9.52 4.37
CA LEU A 399 -10.15 -8.77 3.29
C LEU A 399 -9.67 -9.17 1.92
N LEU A 400 -8.35 -9.31 1.72
CA LEU A 400 -7.71 -9.40 0.41
C LEU A 400 -7.24 -10.81 0.06
N LEU A 401 -7.04 -11.70 1.05
CA LEU A 401 -6.48 -13.03 0.83
C LEU A 401 -7.48 -14.13 1.22
N PRO A 402 -8.62 -14.26 0.51
CA PRO A 402 -9.63 -15.25 0.82
C PRO A 402 -9.03 -16.67 0.75
N GLY A 403 -9.39 -17.50 1.74
CA GLY A 403 -8.86 -18.87 1.85
C GLY A 403 -7.47 -18.97 2.48
N SER A 404 -6.84 -17.84 2.85
CA SER A 404 -5.63 -17.85 3.66
C SER A 404 -5.89 -18.51 5.03
N ALA A 405 -4.89 -19.24 5.54
CA ALA A 405 -4.92 -19.78 6.91
C ALA A 405 -4.57 -18.72 7.97
N GLY A 406 -4.56 -17.45 7.58
CA GLY A 406 -4.20 -16.32 8.43
C GLY A 406 -2.69 -16.01 8.44
N PRO A 407 -2.32 -14.82 8.93
CA PRO A 407 -0.93 -14.38 8.89
C PRO A 407 0.02 -15.31 9.69
N ASP A 408 -0.48 -16.04 10.68
CA ASP A 408 0.34 -16.97 11.48
C ASP A 408 0.75 -18.26 10.74
N ALA A 409 0.11 -18.57 9.62
CA ALA A 409 0.50 -19.70 8.76
C ALA A 409 1.78 -19.40 7.94
N LEU A 410 2.05 -18.13 7.68
CA LEU A 410 3.10 -17.66 6.77
C LEU A 410 4.51 -18.16 7.13
N PRO A 411 4.96 -18.21 8.41
CA PRO A 411 6.25 -18.79 8.76
C PRO A 411 6.41 -20.25 8.36
N ALA A 412 5.34 -21.04 8.46
CA ALA A 412 5.35 -22.44 8.05
C ALA A 412 5.36 -22.58 6.52
N GLU A 413 4.63 -21.72 5.81
CA GLU A 413 4.62 -21.68 4.36
C GLU A 413 6.00 -21.31 3.80
N LEU A 414 6.64 -20.26 4.33
CA LEU A 414 8.00 -19.89 3.95
C LEU A 414 9.03 -20.99 4.15
N ARG A 415 8.95 -21.73 5.27
CA ARG A 415 9.87 -22.85 5.54
C ARG A 415 9.67 -24.02 4.60
N ARG A 416 8.51 -24.16 3.95
CA ARG A 416 8.23 -25.19 2.95
C ARG A 416 8.77 -24.84 1.57
N THR A 417 9.06 -23.55 1.30
CA THR A 417 9.65 -23.14 0.02
C THR A 417 11.00 -23.83 -0.18
N THR A 418 11.18 -24.43 -1.34
CA THR A 418 12.36 -25.22 -1.69
C THR A 418 13.32 -24.47 -2.61
N PRO A 419 14.61 -24.82 -2.66
CA PRO A 419 15.54 -24.30 -3.66
C PRO A 419 15.09 -24.52 -5.11
N ALA A 420 14.39 -25.61 -5.40
CA ALA A 420 13.87 -25.92 -6.73
C ALA A 420 12.75 -24.94 -7.15
N GLU A 421 11.86 -24.57 -6.24
CA GLU A 421 10.83 -23.56 -6.48
C GLU A 421 11.44 -22.16 -6.71
N VAL A 422 12.48 -21.81 -5.95
CA VAL A 422 13.21 -20.54 -6.16
C VAL A 422 13.90 -20.52 -7.54
N ALA A 423 14.49 -21.64 -7.97
CA ALA A 423 15.06 -21.76 -9.30
C ALA A 423 13.98 -21.69 -10.40
N ALA A 424 12.80 -22.27 -10.16
CA ALA A 424 11.64 -22.15 -11.06
C ALA A 424 11.17 -20.70 -11.16
N ALA A 425 11.09 -19.96 -10.04
CA ALA A 425 10.78 -18.54 -10.05
C ALA A 425 11.81 -17.72 -10.87
N ALA A 426 13.11 -18.03 -10.74
CA ALA A 426 14.14 -17.37 -11.55
C ALA A 426 14.00 -17.65 -13.05
N ARG A 427 13.60 -18.88 -13.45
CA ARG A 427 13.28 -19.21 -14.85
C ARG A 427 12.05 -18.43 -15.34
N ALA A 428 11.01 -18.35 -14.52
CA ALA A 428 9.81 -17.59 -14.85
C ALA A 428 10.13 -16.10 -15.13
N LEU A 429 11.02 -15.48 -14.34
CA LEU A 429 11.47 -14.10 -14.58
C LEU A 429 12.33 -13.97 -15.86
N LEU A 430 13.08 -15.00 -16.25
CA LEU A 430 13.90 -14.98 -17.47
C LEU A 430 13.06 -15.11 -18.75
N GLU A 431 12.02 -15.91 -18.68
CA GLU A 431 11.17 -16.31 -19.82
C GLU A 431 9.92 -15.43 -19.95
N GLY A 432 9.44 -14.92 -18.81
CA GLY A 432 8.23 -14.11 -18.73
C GLY A 432 8.41 -12.65 -19.14
N PRO A 433 7.31 -11.89 -19.06
CA PRO A 433 7.32 -10.46 -19.36
C PRO A 433 8.21 -9.69 -18.39
N ALA A 434 8.82 -8.62 -18.91
CA ALA A 434 9.64 -7.71 -18.12
C ALA A 434 9.56 -6.29 -18.69
N THR A 435 9.60 -5.30 -17.82
CA THR A 435 9.79 -3.91 -18.21
C THR A 435 11.18 -3.45 -17.82
N VAL A 436 11.75 -2.57 -18.63
CA VAL A 436 13.04 -1.94 -18.38
C VAL A 436 12.84 -0.44 -18.39
N THR A 437 13.12 0.22 -17.28
CA THR A 437 13.05 1.67 -17.16
C THR A 437 14.46 2.22 -16.92
N GLU A 438 14.93 3.08 -17.82
CA GLU A 438 16.15 3.83 -17.59
C GLU A 438 15.90 4.93 -16.56
N LEU A 439 16.67 4.93 -15.49
CA LEU A 439 16.61 5.92 -14.43
C LEU A 439 17.65 7.00 -14.74
N ALA A 440 17.18 8.13 -15.32
CA ALA A 440 18.05 9.23 -15.70
C ALA A 440 18.11 10.30 -14.60
N PRO A 441 19.26 10.95 -14.39
CA PRO A 441 19.35 12.10 -13.52
C PRO A 441 18.41 13.21 -14.01
N GLN A 442 17.57 13.74 -13.13
CA GLN A 442 16.79 14.94 -13.46
C GLN A 442 17.77 16.11 -13.62
N ALA A 443 17.73 16.80 -14.77
CA ALA A 443 18.51 18.01 -14.96
C ALA A 443 18.10 19.02 -13.85
N ARG A 444 19.05 19.39 -12.97
CA ARG A 444 18.81 20.44 -12.00
C ARG A 444 18.53 21.73 -12.77
N THR A 445 17.30 22.15 -12.85
CA THR A 445 16.97 23.54 -13.17
C THR A 445 17.50 24.37 -12.01
N VAL A 446 18.71 24.92 -12.17
CA VAL A 446 19.22 25.92 -11.26
C VAL A 446 18.30 27.13 -11.49
N PRO A 447 17.56 27.63 -10.47
CA PRO A 447 16.81 28.85 -10.62
C PRO A 447 17.85 29.92 -11.00
N ILE A 448 17.71 30.52 -12.19
CA ILE A 448 18.47 31.70 -12.53
C ILE A 448 18.08 32.74 -11.50
N ALA A 449 18.97 33.03 -10.56
CA ALA A 449 18.82 34.13 -9.64
C ALA A 449 18.55 35.35 -10.50
N ARG A 450 17.36 35.92 -10.38
CA ARG A 450 17.05 37.20 -11.03
C ARG A 450 18.12 38.20 -10.60
N ALA A 451 18.91 38.64 -11.56
CA ALA A 451 19.92 39.67 -11.38
C ALA A 451 19.28 40.87 -10.65
N GLY A 452 19.99 41.31 -9.65
CA GLY A 452 19.78 42.39 -8.75
C GLY A 452 18.77 43.47 -9.10
N THR A 453 17.90 43.70 -8.15
CA THR A 453 17.38 45.06 -7.93
C THR A 453 18.44 45.80 -7.16
N GLU A 454 19.16 46.68 -7.81
CA GLU A 454 20.08 47.63 -7.18
C GLU A 454 19.32 48.40 -6.08
N LEU A 455 19.80 48.21 -4.84
CA LEU A 455 19.42 49.11 -3.74
C LEU A 455 20.09 50.45 -3.95
N ALA A 456 19.27 51.44 -4.29
CA ALA A 456 19.71 52.85 -4.32
C ALA A 456 20.25 53.26 -2.92
N PRO A 457 21.33 54.06 -2.86
CA PRO A 457 21.92 54.45 -1.57
C PRO A 457 21.01 55.46 -0.85
N GLN A 458 20.63 55.14 0.38
CA GLN A 458 19.97 56.09 1.28
C GLN A 458 20.98 57.18 1.65
N LYS A 459 20.67 58.43 1.24
CA LYS A 459 21.36 59.62 1.75
C LYS A 459 21.03 59.80 3.21
N GLY A 460 22.05 59.70 4.07
CA GLY A 460 21.97 60.16 5.45
C GLY A 460 21.74 61.62 5.55
N THR A 461 20.75 62.01 6.31
CA THR A 461 20.63 63.37 6.87
C THR A 461 20.99 63.32 8.32
N VAL A 462 22.09 63.97 8.66
CA VAL A 462 22.47 64.39 10.00
C VAL A 462 21.56 65.51 10.47
N GLY A 463 21.00 65.41 11.67
CA GLY A 463 20.30 66.43 12.37
C GLY A 463 19.88 65.91 13.73
#